data_118071024bb1b336590cdc345e006690
#
_entry.id   118071024bb1b336590cdc345e006690
#
_cell.length_a   1.000
_cell.length_b   1.000
_cell.length_c   1.000
_cell.angle_alpha   90.00
_cell.angle_beta   90.00
_cell.angle_gamma   90.00
#
_symmetry.space_group_name_H-M   'P 1'
#
loop_
_entity.id
_entity.type
_entity.pdbx_description
1 polymer ?
#
loop_
_entity_poly.entity_id
_entity_poly.type
_entity_poly.pdbx_seq_one_letter_code
_entity_poly.pdbx_strand_id
1 'polypeptide(L)'
;MPTAANIRDDILANPGFGRYFSDHMAHVRWTAEAGWHGHEVRPYGPLTLDPAAAVLHYGQEIFEGIKAYRHADGSVWSFRPEKNAERFRRSARRLALPELSDDDFIGSLKALLAQDQAWVPTPRNEADESSLYLRPFMIASEKFLGVRPAHEVDYYVIASPAGAYFKGGIAPVSIWLSSHYKRAAPGGTGFAKCGGNYAASLAAQKEAEKHGCSQVAFLDAAENKWIEELGGMNLFFVYKDGRLVTPRLTDTILEGVTRDSVLTLGRDEGFTPEERAISIDEWRDGVASGDIAEVFACGTAAVITPVGQLVTEDGTIQMPDAGNEIAKRLRGKLLDLQYGRAEDTHGWLTKLV
;
A
#
# COMPACT_ATOMS: atom_id res chain seq x y z
N MET A 1 -1.99 30.03 3.29
CA MET A 1 -0.79 30.35 4.09
C MET A 1 -0.29 29.03 4.70
N PRO A 2 1.02 28.80 4.77
CA PRO A 2 1.54 27.60 5.41
C PRO A 2 1.08 27.47 6.87
N THR A 3 0.94 26.25 7.32
CA THR A 3 0.55 25.92 8.71
C THR A 3 1.60 26.47 9.69
N ALA A 4 1.17 27.16 10.74
CA ALA A 4 2.10 27.67 11.76
C ALA A 4 2.87 26.50 12.42
N ALA A 5 4.15 26.76 12.75
CA ALA A 5 5.03 25.70 13.24
C ALA A 5 4.50 24.97 14.47
N ASN A 6 3.95 25.70 15.45
CA ASN A 6 3.36 25.11 16.66
C ASN A 6 2.18 24.19 16.34
N ILE A 7 1.31 24.54 15.38
CA ILE A 7 0.17 23.72 14.97
C ILE A 7 0.68 22.46 14.25
N ARG A 8 1.67 22.59 13.37
CA ARG A 8 2.30 21.47 12.70
C ARG A 8 2.94 20.52 13.71
N ASP A 9 3.68 21.03 14.68
CA ASP A 9 4.36 20.22 15.68
C ASP A 9 3.36 19.45 16.56
N ASP A 10 2.22 20.06 16.92
CA ASP A 10 1.10 19.38 17.60
C ASP A 10 0.52 18.23 16.75
N ILE A 11 0.35 18.46 15.44
CA ILE A 11 -0.10 17.42 14.50
C ILE A 11 0.94 16.29 14.42
N LEU A 12 2.21 16.61 14.26
CA LEU A 12 3.29 15.62 14.16
C LEU A 12 3.48 14.80 15.45
N ALA A 13 3.08 15.34 16.61
CA ALA A 13 3.09 14.61 17.87
C ALA A 13 2.07 13.45 17.90
N ASN A 14 0.92 13.59 17.20
CA ASN A 14 -0.12 12.56 17.11
C ASN A 14 -0.85 12.60 15.76
N PRO A 15 -0.19 12.26 14.65
CA PRO A 15 -0.72 12.48 13.31
C PRO A 15 -1.91 11.57 12.95
N GLY A 16 -2.03 10.40 13.56
CA GLY A 16 -2.93 9.36 13.08
C GLY A 16 -2.52 8.84 11.71
N PHE A 17 -3.49 8.51 10.86
CA PHE A 17 -3.28 8.13 9.46
C PHE A 17 -4.32 8.79 8.56
N GLY A 18 -3.87 9.58 7.56
CA GLY A 18 -4.73 10.20 6.55
C GLY A 18 -5.69 11.27 7.06
N ARG A 19 -5.41 11.90 8.20
CA ARG A 19 -6.29 12.91 8.82
C ARG A 19 -5.85 14.35 8.57
N TYR A 20 -4.54 14.57 8.50
CA TYR A 20 -3.94 15.86 8.27
C TYR A 20 -3.12 15.80 6.99
N PHE A 21 -3.01 16.92 6.31
CA PHE A 21 -2.27 17.02 5.06
C PHE A 21 -1.22 18.12 5.16
N SER A 22 -0.13 17.98 4.40
CA SER A 22 0.90 19.00 4.30
C SER A 22 0.39 20.26 3.59
N ASP A 23 1.18 21.32 3.60
CA ASP A 23 0.76 22.64 3.13
C ASP A 23 0.62 22.74 1.60
N HIS A 24 1.27 21.83 0.86
CA HIS A 24 1.30 21.87 -0.60
C HIS A 24 0.91 20.54 -1.23
N MET A 25 0.67 20.57 -2.54
CA MET A 25 0.51 19.41 -3.40
C MET A 25 1.22 19.63 -4.73
N ALA A 26 1.80 18.57 -5.29
CA ALA A 26 2.33 18.61 -6.66
C ALA A 26 1.20 18.34 -7.66
N HIS A 27 1.30 18.94 -8.83
CA HIS A 27 0.34 18.79 -9.91
C HIS A 27 1.04 18.78 -11.27
N VAL A 28 0.57 17.92 -12.16
CA VAL A 28 0.94 17.87 -13.57
C VAL A 28 -0.31 17.56 -14.39
N ARG A 29 -0.51 18.26 -15.48
CA ARG A 29 -1.63 18.02 -16.40
C ARG A 29 -1.17 17.28 -17.64
N TRP A 30 -2.04 16.44 -18.17
CA TRP A 30 -1.88 15.80 -19.46
C TRP A 30 -3.08 16.10 -20.37
N THR A 31 -2.78 16.38 -21.62
CA THR A 31 -3.80 16.44 -22.68
C THR A 31 -3.33 15.61 -23.88
N ALA A 32 -4.27 15.07 -24.66
CA ALA A 32 -3.94 14.30 -25.85
C ALA A 32 -3.14 15.10 -26.90
N GLU A 33 -3.26 16.43 -26.89
CA GLU A 33 -2.55 17.32 -27.81
C GLU A 33 -1.13 17.68 -27.35
N ALA A 34 -0.95 17.97 -26.06
CA ALA A 34 0.30 18.51 -25.52
C ALA A 34 1.14 17.49 -24.74
N GLY A 35 0.58 16.32 -24.42
CA GLY A 35 1.23 15.39 -23.49
C GLY A 35 1.27 15.93 -22.05
N TRP A 36 2.23 15.51 -21.26
CA TRP A 36 2.44 15.99 -19.87
C TRP A 36 3.04 17.40 -19.85
N HIS A 37 2.42 18.31 -19.10
CA HIS A 37 2.82 19.70 -19.00
C HIS A 37 2.33 20.35 -17.69
N GLY A 38 2.76 21.59 -17.41
CA GLY A 38 2.28 22.39 -16.29
C GLY A 38 2.72 21.83 -14.92
N HIS A 39 3.97 21.34 -14.82
CA HIS A 39 4.55 20.88 -13.56
C HIS A 39 4.60 22.01 -12.54
N GLU A 40 3.90 21.88 -11.42
CA GLU A 40 3.85 22.86 -10.36
C GLU A 40 3.75 22.23 -8.97
N VAL A 41 4.18 22.96 -7.96
CA VAL A 41 3.81 22.71 -6.56
C VAL A 41 3.00 23.90 -6.10
N ARG A 42 1.78 23.63 -5.65
CA ARG A 42 0.80 24.65 -5.26
C ARG A 42 0.24 24.39 -3.85
N PRO A 43 -0.37 25.37 -3.20
CA PRO A 43 -1.01 25.17 -1.91
C PRO A 43 -2.01 24.01 -1.95
N TYR A 44 -2.00 23.17 -0.92
CA TYR A 44 -2.98 22.10 -0.73
C TYR A 44 -4.39 22.70 -0.58
N GLY A 45 -5.36 22.13 -1.27
CA GLY A 45 -6.74 22.58 -1.23
C GLY A 45 -7.68 21.71 -2.07
N PRO A 46 -8.96 22.03 -2.09
CA PRO A 46 -9.96 21.32 -2.88
C PRO A 46 -9.64 21.33 -4.38
N LEU A 47 -9.96 20.23 -5.05
CA LEU A 47 -9.94 20.16 -6.51
C LEU A 47 -11.28 20.65 -7.05
N THR A 48 -11.23 21.51 -8.07
CA THR A 48 -12.44 21.92 -8.80
C THR A 48 -12.61 21.04 -10.02
N LEU A 49 -13.63 20.19 -10.01
CA LEU A 49 -13.98 19.31 -11.11
C LEU A 49 -15.37 19.70 -11.65
N ASP A 50 -15.53 19.63 -12.98
CA ASP A 50 -16.86 19.71 -13.59
C ASP A 50 -17.69 18.49 -13.13
N PRO A 51 -18.99 18.62 -12.83
CA PRO A 51 -19.84 17.48 -12.49
C PRO A 51 -19.84 16.35 -13.53
N ALA A 52 -19.53 16.65 -14.80
CA ALA A 52 -19.39 15.67 -15.86
C ALA A 52 -17.96 15.14 -16.03
N ALA A 53 -17.04 15.40 -15.08
CA ALA A 53 -15.69 14.83 -15.14
C ALA A 53 -15.75 13.31 -15.14
N ALA A 54 -15.06 12.66 -16.10
CA ALA A 54 -15.16 11.23 -16.37
C ALA A 54 -14.84 10.36 -15.12
N VAL A 55 -13.93 10.81 -14.27
CA VAL A 55 -13.58 10.09 -13.04
C VAL A 55 -14.77 9.89 -12.10
N LEU A 56 -15.70 10.86 -12.04
CA LEU A 56 -16.87 10.80 -11.15
C LEU A 56 -17.91 9.75 -11.58
N HIS A 57 -17.89 9.34 -12.83
CA HIS A 57 -18.86 8.40 -13.42
C HIS A 57 -18.29 7.04 -13.74
N TYR A 58 -17.01 6.97 -14.15
CA TYR A 58 -16.40 5.74 -14.67
C TYR A 58 -15.23 5.25 -13.82
N GLY A 59 -14.85 5.99 -12.75
CA GLY A 59 -13.77 5.59 -11.87
C GLY A 59 -12.42 5.41 -12.61
N GLN A 60 -12.20 6.16 -13.71
CA GLN A 60 -10.94 6.12 -14.44
C GLN A 60 -9.89 6.92 -13.66
N GLU A 61 -9.30 6.26 -12.66
CA GLU A 61 -8.30 6.80 -11.75
C GLU A 61 -7.37 5.69 -11.23
N ILE A 62 -6.17 6.09 -10.86
CA ILE A 62 -5.16 5.23 -10.22
C ILE A 62 -4.46 5.98 -9.10
N PHE A 63 -3.88 5.26 -8.15
CA PHE A 63 -3.15 5.88 -7.06
C PHE A 63 -1.96 5.03 -6.60
N GLU A 64 -1.08 5.65 -5.83
CA GLU A 64 0.03 5.01 -5.16
C GLU A 64 0.06 5.34 -3.67
N GLY A 65 0.84 4.57 -2.92
CA GLY A 65 1.14 4.84 -1.52
C GLY A 65 2.61 4.61 -1.27
N ILE A 66 3.30 5.65 -0.88
CA ILE A 66 4.74 5.68 -0.63
C ILE A 66 4.96 6.37 0.71
N LYS A 67 6.07 6.10 1.38
CA LYS A 67 6.45 6.81 2.59
C LYS A 67 7.79 7.52 2.39
N ALA A 68 7.88 8.71 2.97
CA ALA A 68 9.13 9.43 3.14
C ALA A 68 9.55 9.35 4.62
N TYR A 69 10.80 8.98 4.83
CA TYR A 69 11.39 8.72 6.13
C TYR A 69 12.51 9.73 6.40
N ARG A 70 12.53 10.31 7.60
CA ARG A 70 13.64 11.14 8.04
C ARG A 70 14.70 10.28 8.68
N HIS A 71 15.91 10.33 8.12
CA HIS A 71 17.09 9.68 8.68
C HIS A 71 17.74 10.51 9.78
N ALA A 72 18.67 9.90 10.52
CA ALA A 72 19.32 10.53 11.68
C ALA A 72 20.14 11.79 11.32
N ASP A 73 20.64 11.89 10.09
CA ASP A 73 21.36 13.05 9.57
C ASP A 73 20.42 14.19 9.10
N GLY A 74 19.11 14.01 9.24
CA GLY A 74 18.09 14.96 8.81
C GLY A 74 17.66 14.85 7.35
N SER A 75 18.35 14.07 6.54
CA SER A 75 17.95 13.81 5.15
C SER A 75 16.65 13.01 5.07
N VAL A 76 15.95 13.13 3.94
CA VAL A 76 14.67 12.47 3.72
C VAL A 76 14.79 11.48 2.58
N TRP A 77 14.41 10.26 2.85
CA TRP A 77 14.52 9.13 1.94
C TRP A 77 13.19 8.44 1.71
N SER A 78 13.08 7.75 0.59
CA SER A 78 11.97 6.86 0.28
C SER A 78 12.48 5.47 -0.05
N PHE A 79 11.64 4.49 0.22
CA PHE A 79 11.95 3.08 0.02
C PHE A 79 11.37 2.59 -1.31
N ARG A 80 12.24 2.26 -2.27
CA ARG A 80 11.93 1.70 -3.61
C ARG A 80 10.87 2.50 -4.40
N PRO A 81 10.91 3.83 -4.44
CA PRO A 81 9.88 4.61 -5.13
C PRO A 81 9.83 4.33 -6.64
N GLU A 82 10.93 3.84 -7.24
CA GLU A 82 11.00 3.42 -8.65
C GLU A 82 10.06 2.24 -8.92
N LYS A 83 9.90 1.31 -7.97
CA LYS A 83 8.95 0.21 -8.08
C LYS A 83 7.50 0.70 -7.99
N ASN A 84 7.25 1.75 -7.22
CA ASN A 84 5.95 2.42 -7.22
C ASN A 84 5.68 3.13 -8.55
N ALA A 85 6.66 3.83 -9.12
CA ALA A 85 6.56 4.46 -10.44
C ALA A 85 6.25 3.44 -11.54
N GLU A 86 6.99 2.32 -11.57
CA GLU A 86 6.74 1.20 -12.49
C GLU A 86 5.31 0.65 -12.36
N ARG A 87 4.83 0.42 -11.13
CA ARG A 87 3.48 -0.07 -10.87
C ARG A 87 2.41 0.98 -11.23
N PHE A 88 2.69 2.26 -11.02
CA PHE A 88 1.81 3.35 -11.44
C PHE A 88 1.61 3.37 -12.95
N ARG A 89 2.68 3.18 -13.74
CA ARG A 89 2.58 3.05 -15.20
C ARG A 89 1.77 1.81 -15.61
N ARG A 90 1.98 0.65 -14.97
CA ARG A 90 1.17 -0.55 -15.25
C ARG A 90 -0.30 -0.32 -14.96
N SER A 91 -0.61 0.35 -13.86
CA SER A 91 -1.99 0.72 -13.50
C SER A 91 -2.59 1.68 -14.52
N ALA A 92 -1.82 2.70 -14.94
CA ALA A 92 -2.24 3.65 -15.98
C ALA A 92 -2.58 2.92 -17.29
N ARG A 93 -1.68 2.06 -17.75
CA ARG A 93 -1.87 1.26 -18.98
C ARG A 93 -3.13 0.40 -18.90
N ARG A 94 -3.41 -0.23 -17.73
CA ARG A 94 -4.60 -1.07 -17.56
C ARG A 94 -5.91 -0.27 -17.62
N LEU A 95 -5.91 0.97 -17.14
CA LEU A 95 -7.09 1.84 -17.16
C LEU A 95 -7.13 2.80 -18.34
N ALA A 96 -6.27 2.58 -19.34
CA ALA A 96 -6.15 3.45 -20.52
C ALA A 96 -5.94 4.93 -20.14
N LEU A 97 -5.14 5.17 -19.10
CA LEU A 97 -4.62 6.47 -18.72
C LEU A 97 -3.22 6.68 -19.35
N PRO A 98 -2.77 7.92 -19.54
CA PRO A 98 -1.43 8.20 -20.03
C PRO A 98 -0.38 7.74 -19.01
N GLU A 99 0.71 7.12 -19.49
CA GLU A 99 1.83 6.74 -18.65
C GLU A 99 2.64 7.97 -18.25
N LEU A 100 2.88 8.15 -16.95
CA LEU A 100 3.80 9.16 -16.42
C LEU A 100 5.20 8.56 -16.35
N SER A 101 6.24 9.33 -16.74
CA SER A 101 7.62 8.86 -16.67
C SER A 101 8.09 8.66 -15.22
N ASP A 102 9.11 7.81 -15.00
CA ASP A 102 9.71 7.65 -13.67
C ASP A 102 10.32 8.95 -13.18
N ASP A 103 10.94 9.72 -14.07
CA ASP A 103 11.54 11.02 -13.75
C ASP A 103 10.48 12.03 -13.29
N ASP A 104 9.33 12.11 -13.96
CA ASP A 104 8.24 12.99 -13.55
C ASP A 104 7.60 12.51 -12.23
N PHE A 105 7.44 11.19 -12.07
CA PHE A 105 6.90 10.61 -10.85
C PHE A 105 7.82 10.93 -9.66
N ILE A 106 9.11 10.56 -9.72
CA ILE A 106 10.09 10.80 -8.65
C ILE A 106 10.34 12.32 -8.49
N GLY A 107 10.43 13.05 -9.60
CA GLY A 107 10.59 14.51 -9.61
C GLY A 107 9.48 15.23 -8.86
N SER A 108 8.23 14.79 -9.00
CA SER A 108 7.09 15.37 -8.29
C SER A 108 7.14 15.14 -6.77
N LEU A 109 7.63 13.96 -6.34
CA LEU A 109 7.86 13.68 -4.91
C LEU A 109 8.93 14.61 -4.35
N LYS A 110 10.05 14.76 -5.05
CA LYS A 110 11.15 15.66 -4.66
C LYS A 110 10.71 17.12 -4.62
N ALA A 111 9.98 17.58 -5.64
CA ALA A 111 9.48 18.94 -5.72
C ALA A 111 8.54 19.30 -4.56
N LEU A 112 7.60 18.37 -4.22
CA LEU A 112 6.73 18.55 -3.07
C LEU A 112 7.51 18.60 -1.77
N LEU A 113 8.43 17.66 -1.55
CA LEU A 113 9.21 17.59 -0.32
C LEU A 113 10.22 18.73 -0.16
N ALA A 114 10.69 19.32 -1.25
CA ALA A 114 11.51 20.54 -1.17
C ALA A 114 10.76 21.71 -0.49
N GLN A 115 9.43 21.74 -0.59
CA GLN A 115 8.57 22.73 0.08
C GLN A 115 8.12 22.26 1.46
N ASP A 116 7.71 20.99 1.57
CA ASP A 116 7.03 20.44 2.73
C ASP A 116 7.94 19.54 3.59
N GLN A 117 9.25 19.65 3.48
CA GLN A 117 10.20 18.87 4.28
C GLN A 117 9.92 18.91 5.78
N ALA A 118 9.43 20.05 6.29
CA ALA A 118 9.10 20.20 7.70
C ALA A 118 7.92 19.32 8.17
N TRP A 119 7.14 18.76 7.23
CA TRP A 119 6.06 17.83 7.53
C TRP A 119 6.50 16.38 7.66
N VAL A 120 7.77 16.06 7.31
CA VAL A 120 8.31 14.71 7.53
C VAL A 120 8.64 14.55 9.01
N PRO A 121 7.95 13.66 9.75
CA PRO A 121 8.21 13.50 11.18
C PRO A 121 9.64 13.05 11.45
N THR A 122 10.21 13.49 12.57
CA THR A 122 11.44 12.93 13.11
C THR A 122 11.07 11.84 14.11
N PRO A 123 11.51 10.57 13.92
CA PRO A 123 11.24 9.51 14.87
C PRO A 123 11.78 9.87 16.26
N ARG A 124 10.98 9.70 17.30
CA ARG A 124 11.36 10.02 18.71
C ARG A 124 12.25 8.95 19.35
N ASN A 125 12.15 7.72 18.83
CA ASN A 125 12.95 6.56 19.23
C ASN A 125 12.86 5.49 18.14
N GLU A 126 13.55 4.37 18.29
CA GLU A 126 13.60 3.28 17.31
C GLU A 126 12.24 2.59 17.07
N ALA A 127 11.35 2.62 18.07
CA ALA A 127 10.00 2.05 17.94
C ALA A 127 8.99 3.03 17.31
N ASP A 128 9.38 4.28 17.08
CA ASP A 128 8.52 5.28 16.46
C ASP A 128 8.51 5.10 14.93
N GLU A 129 7.37 4.68 14.40
CA GLU A 129 7.14 4.43 12.98
C GLU A 129 6.56 5.66 12.24
N SER A 130 6.77 6.85 12.79
CA SER A 130 6.29 8.10 12.19
C SER A 130 6.98 8.36 10.85
N SER A 131 6.19 8.69 9.85
CA SER A 131 6.63 8.94 8.47
C SER A 131 5.71 9.94 7.79
N LEU A 132 6.12 10.48 6.64
CA LEU A 132 5.20 11.21 5.78
C LEU A 132 4.68 10.28 4.70
N TYR A 133 3.37 10.03 4.68
CA TYR A 133 2.72 9.23 3.65
C TYR A 133 2.45 10.09 2.42
N LEU A 134 3.02 9.71 1.28
CA LEU A 134 2.83 10.36 -0.01
C LEU A 134 1.77 9.60 -0.80
N ARG A 135 0.80 10.33 -1.36
CA ARG A 135 -0.29 9.81 -2.17
C ARG A 135 -0.25 10.40 -3.59
N PRO A 136 0.57 9.83 -4.49
CA PRO A 136 0.44 10.07 -5.91
C PRO A 136 -0.90 9.49 -6.40
N PHE A 137 -1.63 10.24 -7.24
CA PHE A 137 -2.84 9.74 -7.89
C PHE A 137 -3.08 10.47 -9.21
N MET A 138 -3.81 9.82 -10.10
CA MET A 138 -4.14 10.31 -11.44
C MET A 138 -5.62 10.13 -11.68
N ILE A 139 -6.28 11.15 -12.22
CA ILE A 139 -7.72 11.17 -12.46
C ILE A 139 -8.04 11.64 -13.88
N ALA A 140 -9.03 11.01 -14.51
CA ALA A 140 -9.62 11.51 -15.75
C ALA A 140 -10.50 12.72 -15.44
N SER A 141 -9.97 13.92 -15.70
CA SER A 141 -10.62 15.20 -15.37
C SER A 141 -11.43 15.77 -16.52
N GLU A 142 -11.37 15.18 -17.73
CA GLU A 142 -12.11 15.62 -18.90
C GLU A 142 -13.61 15.67 -18.61
N LYS A 143 -14.24 16.76 -19.03
CA LYS A 143 -15.68 16.97 -18.99
C LYS A 143 -16.37 16.16 -20.10
N PHE A 144 -16.80 14.94 -19.77
CA PHE A 144 -17.28 14.00 -20.78
C PHE A 144 -18.10 12.86 -20.17
N LEU A 145 -19.30 12.58 -20.70
CA LEU A 145 -20.20 11.51 -20.24
C LEU A 145 -20.23 10.27 -21.15
N GLY A 146 -19.38 10.20 -22.17
CA GLY A 146 -19.25 9.00 -23.00
C GLY A 146 -18.28 7.98 -22.39
N VAL A 147 -18.40 6.69 -22.74
CA VAL A 147 -17.52 5.63 -22.25
C VAL A 147 -16.36 5.46 -23.23
N ARG A 148 -15.25 6.12 -22.98
CA ARG A 148 -13.98 6.00 -23.68
C ARG A 148 -12.83 6.49 -22.78
N PRO A 149 -11.57 6.21 -23.11
CA PRO A 149 -10.43 6.82 -22.44
C PRO A 149 -10.48 8.36 -22.51
N ALA A 150 -10.16 9.01 -21.39
CA ALA A 150 -10.15 10.47 -21.31
C ALA A 150 -8.98 11.09 -22.11
N HIS A 151 -9.21 12.28 -22.67
CA HIS A 151 -8.21 13.08 -23.36
C HIS A 151 -7.60 14.20 -22.48
N GLU A 152 -8.12 14.37 -21.26
CA GLU A 152 -7.57 15.28 -20.26
C GLU A 152 -7.48 14.54 -18.91
N VAL A 153 -6.29 14.57 -18.33
CA VAL A 153 -5.96 13.84 -17.10
C VAL A 153 -5.12 14.75 -16.21
N ASP A 154 -5.39 14.72 -14.93
CA ASP A 154 -4.60 15.42 -13.93
C ASP A 154 -3.91 14.40 -13.00
N TYR A 155 -2.62 14.61 -12.77
CA TYR A 155 -1.80 13.88 -11.79
C TYR A 155 -1.49 14.79 -10.61
N TYR A 156 -1.59 14.24 -9.42
CA TYR A 156 -1.34 14.93 -8.16
C TYR A 156 -0.46 14.11 -7.23
N VAL A 157 0.26 14.79 -6.34
CA VAL A 157 0.83 14.19 -5.14
C VAL A 157 0.38 15.01 -3.95
N ILE A 158 -0.27 14.38 -2.99
CA ILE A 158 -0.58 14.96 -1.67
C ILE A 158 0.19 14.20 -0.59
N ALA A 159 0.42 14.84 0.55
CA ALA A 159 1.18 14.26 1.64
C ALA A 159 0.44 14.37 2.98
N SER A 160 0.57 13.35 3.81
CA SER A 160 -0.07 13.24 5.11
C SER A 160 0.91 12.66 6.14
N PRO A 161 1.20 13.35 7.25
CA PRO A 161 1.98 12.75 8.32
C PRO A 161 1.22 11.55 8.90
N ALA A 162 1.95 10.47 9.16
CA ALA A 162 1.41 9.21 9.63
C ALA A 162 2.22 8.66 10.79
N GLY A 163 1.56 8.18 11.81
CA GLY A 163 2.12 7.33 12.87
C GLY A 163 2.01 5.85 12.52
N ALA A 164 2.13 4.99 13.54
CA ALA A 164 1.89 3.56 13.36
C ALA A 164 0.47 3.30 12.83
N TYR A 165 0.37 2.41 11.82
CA TYR A 165 -0.91 2.11 11.15
C TYR A 165 -1.94 1.49 12.11
N PHE A 166 -1.51 0.56 12.95
CA PHE A 166 -2.35 -0.03 13.99
C PHE A 166 -2.09 0.63 15.35
N LYS A 167 -3.16 1.09 16.00
CA LYS A 167 -3.09 1.59 17.38
C LYS A 167 -2.73 0.44 18.32
N GLY A 168 -1.65 0.56 19.08
CA GLY A 168 -1.21 -0.45 20.03
C GLY A 168 -0.01 -1.30 19.57
N GLY A 169 0.64 -0.95 18.47
CA GLY A 169 1.86 -1.59 17.98
C GLY A 169 1.60 -2.88 17.18
N ILE A 170 2.55 -3.82 17.23
CA ILE A 170 2.51 -5.08 16.46
C ILE A 170 1.61 -6.10 17.20
N ALA A 171 0.29 -5.93 17.11
CA ALA A 171 -0.66 -6.92 17.60
C ALA A 171 -1.17 -7.78 16.42
N PRO A 172 -1.34 -9.10 16.62
CA PRO A 172 -1.93 -9.95 15.60
C PRO A 172 -3.36 -9.49 15.25
N VAL A 173 -3.68 -9.45 13.96
CA VAL A 173 -5.01 -9.04 13.48
C VAL A 173 -5.92 -10.24 13.25
N SER A 174 -7.23 -10.03 13.48
CA SER A 174 -8.28 -10.97 13.10
C SER A 174 -8.74 -10.67 11.68
N ILE A 175 -8.86 -11.70 10.84
CA ILE A 175 -9.24 -11.60 9.44
C ILE A 175 -10.54 -12.37 9.21
N TRP A 176 -11.47 -11.78 8.48
CA TRP A 176 -12.67 -12.44 7.98
C TRP A 176 -12.42 -13.03 6.58
N LEU A 177 -12.76 -14.28 6.35
CA LEU A 177 -12.73 -14.88 5.01
C LEU A 177 -14.03 -14.57 4.29
N SER A 178 -14.00 -13.79 3.23
CA SER A 178 -15.16 -13.54 2.39
C SER A 178 -15.37 -14.69 1.41
N SER A 179 -16.45 -15.46 1.62
CA SER A 179 -16.88 -16.52 0.70
C SER A 179 -17.71 -15.96 -0.46
N HIS A 180 -18.44 -14.89 -0.23
CA HIS A 180 -19.40 -14.30 -1.18
C HIS A 180 -18.79 -13.21 -2.06
N TYR A 181 -18.22 -12.17 -1.41
CA TYR A 181 -17.64 -11.05 -2.15
C TYR A 181 -16.27 -11.41 -2.73
N LYS A 182 -15.98 -10.86 -3.92
CA LYS A 182 -14.69 -10.99 -4.60
C LYS A 182 -14.05 -9.63 -4.75
N ARG A 183 -12.74 -9.57 -4.54
CA ARG A 183 -11.96 -8.36 -4.73
C ARG A 183 -11.72 -8.07 -6.21
N ALA A 184 -11.45 -9.12 -6.97
CA ALA A 184 -11.09 -9.06 -8.38
C ALA A 184 -11.48 -10.36 -9.10
N ALA A 185 -11.43 -10.36 -10.42
CA ALA A 185 -11.64 -11.53 -11.26
C ALA A 185 -10.61 -11.56 -12.39
N PRO A 186 -10.30 -12.75 -12.97
CA PRO A 186 -9.42 -12.87 -14.12
C PRO A 186 -9.83 -11.95 -15.27
N GLY A 187 -8.85 -11.26 -15.88
CA GLY A 187 -9.10 -10.25 -16.91
C GLY A 187 -9.62 -8.90 -16.39
N GLY A 188 -9.85 -8.79 -15.08
CA GLY A 188 -10.29 -7.56 -14.41
C GLY A 188 -9.16 -6.57 -14.14
N THR A 189 -9.33 -5.74 -13.11
CA THR A 189 -8.39 -4.67 -12.74
C THR A 189 -7.57 -5.00 -11.48
N GLY A 190 -7.59 -6.25 -10.99
CA GLY A 190 -7.03 -6.64 -9.70
C GLY A 190 -5.57 -6.27 -9.49
N PHE A 191 -4.74 -6.39 -10.52
CA PHE A 191 -3.32 -6.05 -10.48
C PHE A 191 -3.02 -4.55 -10.62
N ALA A 192 -4.03 -3.74 -11.03
CA ALA A 192 -3.91 -2.29 -11.09
C ALA A 192 -4.28 -1.66 -9.74
N LYS A 193 -3.57 -0.60 -9.35
CA LYS A 193 -3.88 0.11 -8.11
C LYS A 193 -4.88 1.24 -8.39
N CYS A 194 -6.16 0.87 -8.49
CA CYS A 194 -7.28 1.76 -8.81
C CYS A 194 -8.38 1.68 -7.75
N GLY A 195 -9.11 2.77 -7.52
CA GLY A 195 -10.13 2.89 -6.48
C GLY A 195 -11.27 1.89 -6.61
N GLY A 196 -11.60 1.46 -7.84
CA GLY A 196 -12.63 0.47 -8.07
C GLY A 196 -12.40 -0.87 -7.32
N ASN A 197 -11.15 -1.34 -7.24
CA ASN A 197 -10.80 -2.55 -6.50
C ASN A 197 -11.02 -2.37 -4.98
N TYR A 198 -10.75 -1.16 -4.47
CA TYR A 198 -10.96 -0.84 -3.06
C TYR A 198 -12.44 -0.65 -2.75
N ALA A 199 -13.19 0.03 -3.61
CA ALA A 199 -14.63 0.15 -3.48
C ALA A 199 -15.33 -1.21 -3.45
N ALA A 200 -14.90 -2.15 -4.29
CA ALA A 200 -15.43 -3.52 -4.31
C ALA A 200 -15.22 -4.27 -2.97
N SER A 201 -14.18 -3.93 -2.21
CA SER A 201 -13.90 -4.57 -0.92
C SER A 201 -14.67 -4.00 0.27
N LEU A 202 -15.33 -2.82 0.14
CA LEU A 202 -15.93 -2.13 1.29
C LEU A 202 -17.12 -2.87 1.90
N ALA A 203 -17.94 -3.55 1.10
CA ALA A 203 -19.05 -4.35 1.61
C ALA A 203 -18.53 -5.53 2.45
N ALA A 204 -17.52 -6.25 1.95
CA ALA A 204 -16.87 -7.33 2.69
C ALA A 204 -16.16 -6.81 3.96
N GLN A 205 -15.53 -5.63 3.91
CA GLN A 205 -14.92 -5.01 5.08
C GLN A 205 -15.95 -4.69 6.16
N LYS A 206 -17.13 -4.17 5.76
CA LYS A 206 -18.23 -3.91 6.70
C LYS A 206 -18.81 -5.21 7.30
N GLU A 207 -18.75 -6.30 6.56
CA GLU A 207 -19.11 -7.63 7.08
C GLU A 207 -18.07 -8.12 8.08
N ALA A 208 -16.77 -8.01 7.76
CA ALA A 208 -15.70 -8.36 8.67
C ALA A 208 -15.80 -7.66 10.03
N GLU A 209 -16.17 -6.37 10.04
CA GLU A 209 -16.40 -5.60 11.28
C GLU A 209 -17.48 -6.22 12.18
N LYS A 210 -18.55 -6.80 11.60
CA LYS A 210 -19.61 -7.48 12.38
C LYS A 210 -19.10 -8.74 13.06
N HIS A 211 -18.08 -9.37 12.52
CA HIS A 211 -17.41 -10.54 13.08
C HIS A 211 -16.20 -10.18 13.97
N GLY A 212 -16.01 -8.89 14.31
CA GLY A 212 -14.89 -8.44 15.13
C GLY A 212 -13.54 -8.50 14.40
N CYS A 213 -13.54 -8.60 13.08
CA CYS A 213 -12.35 -8.68 12.25
C CYS A 213 -11.95 -7.30 11.71
N SER A 214 -10.66 -7.01 11.70
CA SER A 214 -10.13 -5.74 11.23
C SER A 214 -9.81 -5.73 9.73
N GLN A 215 -9.74 -6.90 9.11
CA GLN A 215 -9.38 -7.10 7.70
C GLN A 215 -10.24 -8.20 7.08
N VAL A 216 -10.31 -8.22 5.75
CA VAL A 216 -10.97 -9.26 4.98
C VAL A 216 -9.98 -9.95 4.04
N ALA A 217 -9.98 -11.28 4.00
CA ALA A 217 -9.28 -12.10 3.02
C ALA A 217 -10.24 -12.50 1.90
N PHE A 218 -9.73 -12.52 0.67
CA PHE A 218 -10.50 -12.90 -0.50
C PHE A 218 -9.99 -14.20 -1.10
N LEU A 219 -10.93 -14.97 -1.61
CA LEU A 219 -10.68 -16.15 -2.43
C LEU A 219 -10.85 -15.78 -3.91
N ASP A 220 -10.21 -16.55 -4.76
CA ASP A 220 -10.34 -16.44 -6.20
C ASP A 220 -11.81 -16.49 -6.67
N ALA A 221 -12.10 -15.81 -7.76
CA ALA A 221 -13.45 -15.69 -8.27
C ALA A 221 -13.93 -16.93 -9.08
N ALA A 222 -13.01 -17.80 -9.49
CA ALA A 222 -13.34 -18.93 -10.36
C ALA A 222 -13.72 -20.18 -9.56
N GLU A 223 -12.93 -20.56 -8.57
CA GLU A 223 -13.08 -21.79 -7.81
C GLU A 223 -13.52 -21.56 -6.35
N ASN A 224 -13.41 -20.32 -5.85
CA ASN A 224 -13.65 -19.96 -4.45
C ASN A 224 -12.84 -20.81 -3.46
N LYS A 225 -11.60 -21.06 -3.81
CA LYS A 225 -10.71 -22.01 -3.14
C LYS A 225 -9.34 -21.41 -2.81
N TRP A 226 -8.80 -20.64 -3.73
CA TRP A 226 -7.43 -20.15 -3.65
C TRP A 226 -7.37 -18.81 -2.94
N ILE A 227 -6.50 -18.72 -1.94
CA ILE A 227 -6.24 -17.46 -1.24
C ILE A 227 -5.59 -16.48 -2.22
N GLU A 228 -6.12 -15.27 -2.31
CA GLU A 228 -5.53 -14.18 -3.08
C GLU A 228 -4.81 -13.20 -2.17
N GLU A 229 -5.48 -12.14 -1.74
CA GLU A 229 -4.91 -11.14 -0.83
C GLU A 229 -5.99 -10.57 0.10
N LEU A 230 -5.58 -9.74 1.04
CA LEU A 230 -6.51 -8.93 1.84
C LEU A 230 -7.03 -7.73 1.03
N GLY A 231 -7.93 -6.96 1.61
CA GLY A 231 -8.45 -5.75 0.96
C GLY A 231 -7.38 -4.77 0.47
N GLY A 232 -6.23 -4.70 1.14
CA GLY A 232 -5.12 -3.80 0.78
C GLY A 232 -3.73 -4.29 1.13
N MET A 233 -3.55 -5.59 1.40
CA MET A 233 -2.27 -6.19 1.82
C MET A 233 -2.10 -7.58 1.21
N ASN A 234 -0.84 -7.96 0.91
CA ASN A 234 -0.48 -9.32 0.51
C ASN A 234 -0.28 -10.21 1.74
N LEU A 235 -0.44 -11.54 1.56
CA LEU A 235 -0.30 -12.56 2.61
C LEU A 235 0.96 -13.38 2.43
N PHE A 236 1.54 -13.81 3.55
CA PHE A 236 2.64 -14.75 3.65
C PHE A 236 2.36 -15.83 4.67
N PHE A 237 2.81 -17.04 4.37
CA PHE A 237 2.70 -18.23 5.21
C PHE A 237 4.10 -18.77 5.49
N VAL A 238 4.45 -18.89 6.74
CA VAL A 238 5.74 -19.40 7.21
C VAL A 238 5.58 -20.84 7.61
N TYR A 239 6.29 -21.73 6.95
CA TYR A 239 6.32 -23.15 7.26
C TYR A 239 7.47 -23.52 8.19
N LYS A 240 7.30 -24.53 9.02
CA LYS A 240 8.34 -25.01 9.94
C LYS A 240 9.60 -25.54 9.25
N ASP A 241 9.48 -25.97 8.01
CA ASP A 241 10.60 -26.45 7.20
C ASP A 241 11.41 -25.32 6.55
N GLY A 242 11.09 -24.07 6.84
CA GLY A 242 11.79 -22.89 6.33
C GLY A 242 11.23 -22.31 5.02
N ARG A 243 10.15 -22.87 4.49
CA ARG A 243 9.46 -22.25 3.34
C ARG A 243 8.72 -20.98 3.77
N LEU A 244 8.80 -19.96 2.92
CA LEU A 244 8.09 -18.69 3.03
C LEU A 244 7.17 -18.54 1.81
N VAL A 245 5.91 -18.96 1.94
CA VAL A 245 4.96 -19.04 0.82
C VAL A 245 4.10 -17.80 0.74
N THR A 246 3.90 -17.28 -0.47
CA THR A 246 2.93 -16.22 -0.76
C THR A 246 2.12 -16.58 -2.01
N PRO A 247 0.84 -16.20 -2.11
CA PRO A 247 0.08 -16.39 -3.32
C PRO A 247 0.83 -15.82 -4.53
N ARG A 248 0.95 -16.64 -5.60
CA ARG A 248 1.61 -16.21 -6.84
C ARG A 248 0.84 -15.05 -7.45
N LEU A 249 1.56 -14.13 -8.06
CA LEU A 249 0.96 -13.02 -8.78
C LEU A 249 0.13 -13.53 -9.96
N THR A 250 -1.05 -13.00 -10.05
CA THR A 250 -2.01 -13.18 -11.13
C THR A 250 -2.52 -11.80 -11.54
N ASP A 251 -3.43 -11.73 -12.48
CA ASP A 251 -4.11 -10.47 -12.83
C ASP A 251 -5.16 -10.02 -11.79
N THR A 252 -5.33 -10.79 -10.71
CA THR A 252 -6.24 -10.49 -9.60
C THR A 252 -5.54 -9.99 -8.33
N ILE A 253 -4.21 -10.17 -8.21
CA ILE A 253 -3.42 -9.82 -7.03
C ILE A 253 -2.51 -8.62 -7.33
N LEU A 254 -2.47 -7.65 -6.42
CA LEU A 254 -1.57 -6.50 -6.54
C LEU A 254 -0.12 -6.92 -6.28
N GLU A 255 0.78 -6.58 -7.21
CA GLU A 255 2.21 -6.74 -7.05
C GLU A 255 2.74 -5.74 -6.00
N GLY A 256 2.77 -6.18 -4.74
CA GLY A 256 3.17 -5.35 -3.60
C GLY A 256 4.67 -5.09 -3.58
N VAL A 257 5.09 -3.82 -3.46
CA VAL A 257 6.52 -3.47 -3.30
C VAL A 257 7.06 -4.07 -1.99
N THR A 258 6.27 -4.00 -0.91
CA THR A 258 6.63 -4.65 0.36
C THR A 258 6.68 -6.17 0.20
N ARG A 259 5.75 -6.78 -0.55
CA ARG A 259 5.75 -8.23 -0.83
C ARG A 259 7.06 -8.66 -1.50
N ASP A 260 7.48 -7.97 -2.56
CA ASP A 260 8.72 -8.26 -3.28
C ASP A 260 9.95 -8.08 -2.37
N SER A 261 9.94 -7.07 -1.52
CA SER A 261 11.00 -6.86 -0.52
C SER A 261 11.05 -7.98 0.53
N VAL A 262 9.91 -8.47 1.00
CA VAL A 262 9.82 -9.59 1.95
C VAL A 262 10.34 -10.88 1.34
N LEU A 263 10.09 -11.15 0.04
CA LEU A 263 10.67 -12.31 -0.65
C LEU A 263 12.20 -12.24 -0.69
N THR A 264 12.77 -11.06 -0.92
CA THR A 264 14.23 -10.87 -0.93
C THR A 264 14.80 -10.99 0.47
N LEU A 265 14.27 -10.26 1.45
CA LEU A 265 14.72 -10.36 2.84
C LEU A 265 14.55 -11.77 3.42
N GLY A 266 13.53 -12.51 2.98
CA GLY A 266 13.35 -13.91 3.36
C GLY A 266 14.51 -14.79 2.88
N ARG A 267 14.99 -14.58 1.65
CA ARG A 267 16.19 -15.29 1.14
C ARG A 267 17.44 -14.94 1.96
N ASP A 268 17.65 -13.67 2.24
CA ASP A 268 18.78 -13.19 3.05
C ASP A 268 18.78 -13.80 4.46
N GLU A 269 17.60 -14.10 5.01
CA GLU A 269 17.38 -14.74 6.31
C GLU A 269 17.42 -16.28 6.26
N GLY A 270 17.71 -16.86 5.09
CA GLY A 270 17.83 -18.31 4.92
C GLY A 270 16.52 -19.06 4.73
N PHE A 271 15.41 -18.35 4.52
CA PHE A 271 14.14 -18.96 4.10
C PHE A 271 14.18 -19.35 2.62
N THR A 272 13.30 -20.26 2.24
CA THR A 272 13.03 -20.61 0.84
C THR A 272 11.72 -19.97 0.40
N PRO A 273 11.73 -18.79 -0.25
CA PRO A 273 10.52 -18.14 -0.74
C PRO A 273 9.89 -18.92 -1.89
N GLU A 274 8.58 -19.12 -1.82
CA GLU A 274 7.78 -19.75 -2.85
C GLU A 274 6.58 -18.86 -3.23
N GLU A 275 6.42 -18.64 -4.53
CA GLU A 275 5.27 -17.95 -5.11
C GLU A 275 4.37 -18.99 -5.80
N ARG A 276 3.34 -19.44 -5.11
CA ARG A 276 2.41 -20.47 -5.60
C ARG A 276 0.99 -20.25 -5.13
N ALA A 277 0.05 -20.97 -5.70
CA ALA A 277 -1.30 -21.03 -5.14
C ALA A 277 -1.28 -21.73 -3.78
N ILE A 278 -2.10 -21.23 -2.86
CA ILE A 278 -2.37 -21.83 -1.56
C ILE A 278 -3.88 -21.83 -1.35
N SER A 279 -4.44 -22.99 -0.98
CA SER A 279 -5.89 -23.10 -0.76
C SER A 279 -6.27 -22.79 0.68
N ILE A 280 -7.55 -22.47 0.90
CA ILE A 280 -8.09 -22.34 2.26
C ILE A 280 -7.96 -23.63 3.06
N ASP A 281 -8.10 -24.79 2.41
CA ASP A 281 -7.93 -26.08 3.07
C ASP A 281 -6.46 -26.30 3.49
N GLU A 282 -5.50 -25.95 2.62
CA GLU A 282 -4.07 -25.99 2.98
C GLU A 282 -3.75 -25.07 4.16
N TRP A 283 -4.36 -23.89 4.23
CA TRP A 283 -4.20 -23.01 5.39
C TRP A 283 -4.73 -23.68 6.66
N ARG A 284 -5.97 -24.20 6.60
CA ARG A 284 -6.61 -24.89 7.74
C ARG A 284 -5.80 -26.08 8.22
N ASP A 285 -5.48 -26.98 7.29
CA ASP A 285 -4.78 -28.24 7.59
C ASP A 285 -3.35 -28.00 8.06
N GLY A 286 -2.65 -27.05 7.44
CA GLY A 286 -1.30 -26.66 7.80
C GLY A 286 -1.20 -26.03 9.20
N VAL A 287 -2.20 -25.27 9.61
CA VAL A 287 -2.29 -24.76 10.98
C VAL A 287 -2.63 -25.89 11.95
N ALA A 288 -3.58 -26.76 11.61
CA ALA A 288 -3.99 -27.88 12.46
C ALA A 288 -2.85 -28.91 12.68
N SER A 289 -2.06 -29.23 11.64
CA SER A 289 -0.89 -30.09 11.74
C SER A 289 0.31 -29.40 12.42
N GLY A 290 0.27 -28.06 12.44
CA GLY A 290 1.38 -27.23 12.90
C GLY A 290 2.51 -27.07 11.87
N ASP A 291 2.30 -27.42 10.61
CA ASP A 291 3.26 -27.18 9.53
C ASP A 291 3.39 -25.70 9.18
N ILE A 292 2.27 -24.97 9.25
CA ILE A 292 2.26 -23.49 9.18
C ILE A 292 2.48 -22.95 10.59
N ALA A 293 3.64 -22.30 10.77
CA ALA A 293 4.06 -21.72 12.05
C ALA A 293 3.52 -20.30 12.27
N GLU A 294 3.55 -19.47 11.23
CA GLU A 294 3.08 -18.07 11.28
C GLU A 294 2.37 -17.71 9.96
N VAL A 295 1.43 -16.78 10.06
CA VAL A 295 0.85 -16.09 8.92
C VAL A 295 0.93 -14.60 9.16
N PHE A 296 1.31 -13.83 8.15
CA PHE A 296 1.35 -12.37 8.25
C PHE A 296 0.91 -11.69 6.95
N ALA A 297 0.42 -10.47 7.09
CA ALA A 297 0.10 -9.58 6.00
C ALA A 297 1.19 -8.51 5.83
N CYS A 298 1.39 -8.00 4.62
CA CYS A 298 2.33 -6.91 4.38
C CYS A 298 1.82 -5.88 3.38
N GLY A 299 2.24 -4.62 3.57
CA GLY A 299 1.91 -3.50 2.70
C GLY A 299 2.60 -2.22 3.16
N THR A 300 2.60 -1.18 2.33
CA THR A 300 3.32 0.08 2.64
C THR A 300 2.85 0.73 3.95
N ALA A 301 1.55 0.77 4.21
CA ALA A 301 1.03 1.42 5.41
C ALA A 301 1.32 0.62 6.69
N ALA A 302 1.00 -0.69 6.68
CA ALA A 302 1.09 -1.58 7.83
C ALA A 302 2.47 -2.24 8.01
N VAL A 303 3.35 -2.12 7.02
CA VAL A 303 4.67 -2.78 6.93
C VAL A 303 4.50 -4.30 6.91
N ILE A 304 4.62 -4.98 8.03
CA ILE A 304 4.29 -6.40 8.24
C ILE A 304 3.43 -6.51 9.50
N THR A 305 2.33 -7.24 9.42
CA THR A 305 1.39 -7.42 10.52
C THR A 305 1.03 -8.89 10.67
N PRO A 306 1.28 -9.50 11.84
CA PRO A 306 0.90 -10.88 12.10
C PRO A 306 -0.61 -11.09 11.99
N VAL A 307 -1.02 -12.28 11.56
CA VAL A 307 -2.41 -12.76 11.59
C VAL A 307 -2.58 -13.63 12.83
N GLY A 308 -3.54 -13.31 13.68
CA GLY A 308 -3.86 -14.06 14.89
C GLY A 308 -4.92 -15.13 14.67
N GLN A 309 -5.88 -14.84 13.80
CA GLN A 309 -6.94 -15.78 13.46
C GLN A 309 -7.57 -15.46 12.12
N LEU A 310 -8.09 -16.51 11.47
CA LEU A 310 -8.97 -16.43 10.32
C LEU A 310 -10.37 -16.89 10.73
N VAL A 311 -11.33 -15.99 10.67
CA VAL A 311 -12.75 -16.26 10.96
C VAL A 311 -13.46 -16.56 9.66
N THR A 312 -14.21 -17.64 9.61
CA THR A 312 -15.01 -18.09 8.47
C THR A 312 -16.44 -18.34 8.91
N GLU A 313 -17.35 -18.59 7.97
CA GLU A 313 -18.73 -19.00 8.28
C GLU A 313 -18.79 -20.31 9.06
N ASP A 314 -17.84 -21.21 8.82
CA ASP A 314 -17.78 -22.55 9.41
C ASP A 314 -17.02 -22.59 10.76
N GLY A 315 -16.42 -21.49 11.18
CA GLY A 315 -15.65 -21.41 12.42
C GLY A 315 -14.39 -20.57 12.32
N THR A 316 -13.50 -20.72 13.30
CA THR A 316 -12.28 -19.94 13.40
C THR A 316 -11.04 -20.83 13.31
N ILE A 317 -10.10 -20.45 12.46
CA ILE A 317 -8.76 -21.04 12.41
C ILE A 317 -7.85 -20.15 13.24
N GLN A 318 -7.50 -20.63 14.44
CA GLN A 318 -6.60 -19.91 15.35
C GLN A 318 -5.15 -20.16 14.94
N MET A 319 -4.39 -19.08 14.70
CA MET A 319 -2.94 -19.22 14.44
C MET A 319 -2.22 -19.69 15.70
N PRO A 320 -1.10 -20.43 15.55
CA PRO A 320 -0.29 -20.82 16.69
C PRO A 320 0.20 -19.59 17.46
N ASP A 321 0.19 -19.66 18.80
CA ASP A 321 0.76 -18.63 19.66
C ASP A 321 2.28 -18.82 19.76
N ALA A 322 2.97 -18.61 18.64
CA ALA A 322 4.42 -18.76 18.52
C ALA A 322 5.20 -17.44 18.67
N GLY A 323 4.54 -16.39 19.18
CA GLY A 323 5.15 -15.07 19.38
C GLY A 323 5.33 -14.27 18.10
N ASN A 324 5.05 -14.83 16.91
CA ASN A 324 5.21 -14.18 15.59
C ASN A 324 6.64 -13.65 15.36
N GLU A 325 7.65 -14.44 15.75
CA GLU A 325 9.05 -14.03 15.79
C GLU A 325 9.62 -13.75 14.39
N ILE A 326 9.17 -14.51 13.37
CA ILE A 326 9.64 -14.34 11.99
C ILE A 326 9.04 -13.07 11.41
N ALA A 327 7.74 -12.86 11.58
CA ALA A 327 7.07 -11.63 11.14
C ALA A 327 7.69 -10.39 11.79
N LYS A 328 7.96 -10.41 13.10
CA LYS A 328 8.61 -9.33 13.84
C LYS A 328 10.04 -9.08 13.34
N ARG A 329 10.82 -10.14 13.10
CA ARG A 329 12.20 -10.04 12.63
C ARG A 329 12.27 -9.42 11.22
N LEU A 330 11.46 -9.91 10.28
CA LEU A 330 11.39 -9.35 8.92
C LEU A 330 10.90 -7.89 8.94
N ARG A 331 9.93 -7.59 9.81
CA ARG A 331 9.47 -6.20 10.02
C ARG A 331 10.58 -5.30 10.53
N GLY A 332 11.31 -5.73 11.55
CA GLY A 332 12.43 -4.96 12.12
C GLY A 332 13.48 -4.63 11.07
N LYS A 333 13.91 -5.63 10.30
CA LYS A 333 14.87 -5.43 9.19
C LYS A 333 14.36 -4.44 8.15
N LEU A 334 13.10 -4.55 7.75
CA LEU A 334 12.50 -3.64 6.79
C LEU A 334 12.44 -2.20 7.31
N LEU A 335 12.06 -2.01 8.57
CA LEU A 335 12.05 -0.70 9.22
C LEU A 335 13.46 -0.14 9.38
N ASP A 336 14.45 -0.96 9.75
CA ASP A 336 15.82 -0.51 9.89
C ASP A 336 16.41 -0.01 8.57
N LEU A 337 16.10 -0.68 7.46
CA LEU A 337 16.42 -0.19 6.11
C LEU A 337 15.69 1.13 5.83
N GLN A 338 14.38 1.19 6.03
CA GLN A 338 13.56 2.35 5.70
C GLN A 338 13.99 3.63 6.46
N TYR A 339 14.43 3.47 7.71
CA TYR A 339 14.89 4.59 8.55
C TYR A 339 16.42 4.82 8.48
N GLY A 340 17.14 4.11 7.62
CA GLY A 340 18.60 4.25 7.47
C GLY A 340 19.39 3.81 8.69
N ARG A 341 18.86 2.86 9.47
CA ARG A 341 19.51 2.26 10.64
C ARG A 341 20.35 1.02 10.28
N ALA A 342 20.09 0.45 9.10
CA ALA A 342 20.87 -0.63 8.53
C ALA A 342 21.44 -0.23 7.17
N GLU A 343 22.53 -0.88 6.75
CA GLU A 343 23.14 -0.70 5.43
C GLU A 343 22.18 -1.17 4.33
N ASP A 344 22.01 -0.36 3.30
CA ASP A 344 21.20 -0.67 2.13
C ASP A 344 22.00 -1.48 1.10
N THR A 345 22.13 -2.78 1.35
CA THR A 345 22.87 -3.70 0.48
C THR A 345 22.17 -3.99 -0.85
N HIS A 346 20.90 -3.60 -0.98
CA HIS A 346 20.08 -3.84 -2.17
C HIS A 346 19.91 -2.59 -3.05
N GLY A 347 20.35 -1.42 -2.60
CA GLY A 347 20.13 -0.16 -3.30
C GLY A 347 18.65 0.24 -3.36
N TRP A 348 17.91 0.02 -2.28
CA TRP A 348 16.46 0.27 -2.22
C TRP A 348 16.08 1.68 -1.76
N LEU A 349 17.04 2.41 -1.24
CA LEU A 349 16.78 3.75 -0.72
C LEU A 349 17.07 4.81 -1.78
N THR A 350 16.10 5.69 -1.99
CA THR A 350 16.24 6.85 -2.86
C THR A 350 16.13 8.13 -2.05
N LYS A 351 17.19 8.94 -2.09
CA LYS A 351 17.18 10.25 -1.43
C LYS A 351 16.21 11.19 -2.15
N LEU A 352 15.30 11.80 -1.38
CA LEU A 352 14.33 12.75 -1.89
C LEU A 352 14.77 14.20 -1.61
N VAL A 353 15.30 14.46 -0.41
CA VAL A 353 15.83 15.78 0.01
C VAL A 353 17.05 15.61 0.89
#